data_de9446fe66aa9d5a96b68588571dde78
#
_entry.id   de9446fe66aa9d5a96b68588571dde78
#
_cell.length_a   1.000
_cell.length_b   1.000
_cell.length_c   1.000
_cell.angle_alpha   90.00
_cell.angle_beta   90.00
_cell.angle_gamma   90.00
#
_symmetry.space_group_name_H-M   'P 1'
#
loop_
_entity.id
_entity.type
_entity.pdbx_description
1 polymer ?
#
loop_
_entity_poly.entity_id
_entity_poly.type
_entity_poly.pdbx_seq_one_letter_code
_entity_poly.pdbx_strand_id
1 'polypeptide(L)'
;MKKVFYLFTIISTTLMAQTTNYYESCNGLSGEALRAELHNIIKDHQSFSYTTTKTILREADEDYNNPDNIILVYTGNSIDKFDFASNFEPDFWNREHVWPKSHGDFDAGDPFEVPAYTDAHNLKPVDHSMNTLRGEKDFENGGDVVFNGSSLTDCFSTNSTFEPRNEVKGDIARMIFYMDLRYEGGSGEPNLVVVEGLTTYPNPQIGSLSTLLEWH
;
A
#
# COMPACT_ATOMS: atom_id res chain seq x y z
N MET A 1 18.44 -56.57 -40.34
CA MET A 1 17.63 -55.44 -39.77
C MET A 1 18.60 -54.43 -39.15
N LYS A 2 18.76 -53.28 -39.81
CA LYS A 2 19.63 -52.17 -39.29
C LYS A 2 18.80 -51.33 -38.35
N LYS A 3 19.21 -51.24 -37.05
CA LYS A 3 18.60 -50.35 -36.08
C LYS A 3 19.20 -48.95 -36.28
N VAL A 4 18.35 -47.99 -36.63
CA VAL A 4 18.70 -46.60 -36.74
C VAL A 4 18.45 -45.98 -35.35
N PHE A 5 19.52 -45.48 -34.68
CA PHE A 5 19.42 -44.72 -33.45
C PHE A 5 19.27 -43.23 -33.79
N TYR A 6 18.12 -42.63 -33.45
CA TYR A 6 17.95 -41.18 -33.49
C TYR A 6 18.52 -40.57 -32.21
N LEU A 7 19.59 -39.80 -32.36
CA LEU A 7 20.13 -38.97 -31.30
C LEU A 7 19.31 -37.69 -31.21
N PHE A 8 18.45 -37.60 -30.19
CA PHE A 8 17.74 -36.34 -29.90
C PHE A 8 18.71 -35.43 -29.11
N THR A 9 19.24 -34.41 -29.79
CA THR A 9 19.97 -33.31 -29.13
C THR A 9 18.97 -32.35 -28.51
N ILE A 10 18.79 -32.38 -27.18
CA ILE A 10 18.00 -31.37 -26.46
C ILE A 10 18.88 -30.13 -26.37
N ILE A 11 18.58 -29.12 -27.21
CA ILE A 11 19.14 -27.78 -27.08
C ILE A 11 18.35 -27.11 -25.94
N SER A 12 18.90 -27.12 -24.73
CA SER A 12 18.41 -26.30 -23.62
C SER A 12 18.81 -24.85 -23.93
N THR A 13 17.88 -24.07 -24.45
CA THR A 13 17.99 -22.61 -24.44
C THR A 13 17.77 -22.16 -23.01
N THR A 14 18.84 -21.86 -22.30
CA THR A 14 18.77 -21.09 -21.06
C THR A 14 18.26 -19.69 -21.45
N LEU A 15 16.98 -19.46 -21.20
CA LEU A 15 16.41 -18.11 -21.22
C LEU A 15 17.05 -17.37 -20.05
N MET A 16 18.14 -16.65 -20.31
CA MET A 16 18.67 -15.67 -19.37
C MET A 16 17.62 -14.57 -19.31
N ALA A 17 16.78 -14.61 -18.28
CA ALA A 17 16.00 -13.43 -17.90
C ALA A 17 17.03 -12.32 -17.66
N GLN A 18 17.15 -11.42 -18.59
CA GLN A 18 17.86 -10.17 -18.40
C GLN A 18 17.04 -9.42 -17.33
N THR A 19 17.49 -9.49 -16.08
CA THR A 19 17.04 -8.56 -15.04
C THR A 19 17.55 -7.20 -15.50
N THR A 20 16.73 -6.49 -16.28
CA THR A 20 16.93 -5.06 -16.45
C THR A 20 16.96 -4.50 -15.05
N ASN A 21 18.08 -3.90 -14.66
CA ASN A 21 18.18 -3.25 -13.37
C ASN A 21 17.17 -2.10 -13.36
N TYR A 22 16.01 -2.33 -12.79
CA TYR A 22 14.86 -1.39 -12.80
C TYR A 22 15.26 0.01 -12.34
N TYR A 23 16.26 0.10 -11.45
CA TYR A 23 16.78 1.35 -10.90
C TYR A 23 18.15 1.76 -11.48
N GLU A 24 18.57 1.24 -12.64
CA GLU A 24 19.92 1.51 -13.20
C GLU A 24 20.15 3.00 -13.45
N SER A 25 19.13 3.73 -13.91
CA SER A 25 19.18 5.17 -14.15
C SER A 25 19.37 6.00 -12.86
N CYS A 26 19.10 5.41 -11.69
CA CYS A 26 19.34 6.08 -10.39
C CYS A 26 20.81 6.02 -9.93
N ASN A 27 21.66 5.23 -10.59
CA ASN A 27 23.05 5.05 -10.13
C ASN A 27 23.82 6.39 -10.13
N GLY A 28 24.38 6.72 -8.96
CA GLY A 28 25.16 7.95 -8.76
C GLY A 28 24.32 9.22 -8.56
N LEU A 29 23.00 9.11 -8.58
CA LEU A 29 22.11 10.23 -8.24
C LEU A 29 21.90 10.33 -6.72
N SER A 30 21.59 11.54 -6.25
CA SER A 30 21.24 11.83 -4.86
C SER A 30 20.33 13.05 -4.78
N GLY A 31 19.68 13.26 -3.61
CA GLY A 31 18.79 14.40 -3.37
C GLY A 31 17.69 14.53 -4.43
N GLU A 32 17.40 15.73 -4.89
CA GLU A 32 16.32 16.01 -5.84
C GLU A 32 16.50 15.29 -7.19
N ALA A 33 17.73 15.08 -7.65
CA ALA A 33 17.97 14.36 -8.90
C ALA A 33 17.56 12.87 -8.78
N LEU A 34 17.83 12.24 -7.62
CA LEU A 34 17.38 10.89 -7.33
C LEU A 34 15.87 10.82 -7.19
N ARG A 35 15.26 11.78 -6.47
CA ARG A 35 13.81 11.87 -6.31
C ARG A 35 13.10 11.95 -7.66
N ALA A 36 13.54 12.87 -8.53
CA ALA A 36 12.95 13.06 -9.85
C ALA A 36 13.08 11.80 -10.73
N GLU A 37 14.21 11.10 -10.67
CA GLU A 37 14.41 9.89 -11.46
C GLU A 37 13.55 8.72 -10.93
N LEU A 38 13.46 8.55 -9.61
CA LEU A 38 12.57 7.56 -9.01
C LEU A 38 11.11 7.84 -9.37
N HIS A 39 10.66 9.10 -9.30
CA HIS A 39 9.33 9.50 -9.78
C HIS A 39 9.12 9.12 -11.26
N ASN A 40 10.07 9.44 -12.13
CA ASN A 40 9.99 9.07 -13.55
C ASN A 40 9.84 7.58 -13.79
N ILE A 41 10.47 6.73 -12.96
CA ILE A 41 10.37 5.27 -13.05
C ILE A 41 8.97 4.78 -12.69
N ILE A 42 8.31 5.38 -11.68
CA ILE A 42 7.08 4.85 -11.10
C ILE A 42 5.79 5.59 -11.54
N LYS A 43 5.91 6.78 -12.15
CA LYS A 43 4.75 7.65 -12.47
C LYS A 43 3.73 7.03 -13.43
N ASP A 44 4.19 6.18 -14.35
CA ASP A 44 3.36 5.58 -15.40
C ASP A 44 2.90 4.16 -15.03
N HIS A 45 2.57 3.93 -13.76
CA HIS A 45 2.09 2.63 -13.32
C HIS A 45 0.73 2.27 -13.96
N GLN A 46 0.44 0.98 -14.04
CA GLN A 46 -0.84 0.50 -14.53
C GLN A 46 -1.95 0.81 -13.52
N SER A 47 -2.92 1.62 -13.93
CA SER A 47 -4.12 1.88 -13.13
C SER A 47 -5.13 0.75 -13.25
N PHE A 48 -5.85 0.48 -12.15
CA PHE A 48 -6.88 -0.53 -12.05
C PHE A 48 -8.21 0.10 -11.60
N SER A 49 -9.32 -0.53 -11.94
CA SER A 49 -10.60 -0.11 -11.38
C SER A 49 -10.64 -0.38 -9.87
N TYR A 50 -11.38 0.44 -9.13
CA TYR A 50 -11.55 0.21 -7.69
C TYR A 50 -12.13 -1.17 -7.36
N THR A 51 -12.94 -1.74 -8.26
CA THR A 51 -13.42 -3.13 -8.11
C THR A 51 -12.28 -4.14 -8.25
N THR A 52 -11.36 -3.93 -9.18
CA THR A 52 -10.23 -4.82 -9.42
C THR A 52 -9.26 -4.85 -8.23
N THR A 53 -9.10 -3.74 -7.50
CA THR A 53 -8.20 -3.70 -6.34
C THR A 53 -8.57 -4.71 -5.25
N LYS A 54 -9.83 -5.12 -5.14
CA LYS A 54 -10.22 -6.21 -4.22
C LYS A 54 -9.54 -7.55 -4.56
N THR A 55 -9.46 -7.86 -5.86
CA THR A 55 -8.78 -9.08 -6.31
C THR A 55 -7.27 -8.99 -6.05
N ILE A 56 -6.68 -7.82 -6.32
CA ILE A 56 -5.26 -7.58 -6.05
C ILE A 56 -4.94 -7.79 -4.57
N LEU A 57 -5.74 -7.20 -3.67
CA LEU A 57 -5.52 -7.33 -2.23
C LEU A 57 -5.72 -8.77 -1.72
N ARG A 58 -6.68 -9.52 -2.27
CA ARG A 58 -6.89 -10.92 -1.92
C ARG A 58 -5.68 -11.81 -2.21
N GLU A 59 -4.89 -11.46 -3.22
CA GLU A 59 -3.68 -12.17 -3.59
C GLU A 59 -2.44 -11.60 -2.87
N ALA A 60 -2.33 -10.27 -2.76
CA ALA A 60 -1.17 -9.60 -2.19
C ALA A 60 -1.07 -9.74 -0.66
N ASP A 61 -2.21 -9.80 0.02
CA ASP A 61 -2.30 -9.90 1.49
C ASP A 61 -2.90 -11.26 1.94
N GLU A 62 -2.81 -12.30 1.08
CA GLU A 62 -3.25 -13.65 1.40
C GLU A 62 -2.50 -14.18 2.64
N ASP A 63 -3.22 -14.90 3.51
CA ASP A 63 -2.60 -15.57 4.65
C ASP A 63 -1.77 -16.78 4.18
N TYR A 64 -0.47 -16.70 4.36
CA TYR A 64 0.45 -17.79 4.00
C TYR A 64 0.07 -19.16 4.63
N ASN A 65 -0.55 -19.15 5.80
CA ASN A 65 -0.96 -20.36 6.52
C ASN A 65 -2.35 -20.86 6.11
N ASN A 66 -3.16 -20.02 5.51
CA ASN A 66 -4.50 -20.35 5.04
C ASN A 66 -4.85 -19.55 3.77
N PRO A 67 -4.62 -20.11 2.57
CA PRO A 67 -4.80 -19.39 1.30
C PRO A 67 -6.27 -19.02 0.99
N ASP A 68 -7.24 -19.48 1.77
CA ASP A 68 -8.63 -19.00 1.68
C ASP A 68 -8.86 -17.69 2.43
N ASN A 69 -7.88 -17.25 3.23
CA ASN A 69 -7.96 -16.07 4.07
C ASN A 69 -7.07 -14.92 3.58
N ILE A 70 -7.35 -13.73 4.14
CA ILE A 70 -6.59 -12.50 3.98
C ILE A 70 -6.20 -11.95 5.35
N ILE A 71 -5.01 -11.34 5.46
CA ILE A 71 -4.53 -10.73 6.71
C ILE A 71 -4.92 -9.26 6.75
N LEU A 72 -5.63 -8.86 7.80
CA LEU A 72 -6.04 -7.48 8.01
C LEU A 72 -4.91 -6.63 8.58
N VAL A 73 -4.68 -5.46 8.00
CA VAL A 73 -3.46 -4.66 8.27
C VAL A 73 -3.30 -4.26 9.73
N TYR A 74 -4.35 -3.76 10.39
CA TYR A 74 -4.21 -3.21 11.74
C TYR A 74 -4.40 -4.23 12.86
N THR A 75 -5.23 -5.25 12.66
CA THR A 75 -5.46 -6.30 13.65
C THR A 75 -4.55 -7.51 13.49
N GLY A 76 -4.07 -7.76 12.27
CA GLY A 76 -3.38 -9.01 11.95
C GLY A 76 -4.30 -10.22 11.90
N ASN A 77 -5.61 -10.02 11.99
CA ASN A 77 -6.58 -11.10 11.91
C ASN A 77 -6.58 -11.72 10.53
N SER A 78 -6.69 -13.06 10.51
CA SER A 78 -6.89 -13.86 9.30
C SER A 78 -8.38 -14.15 9.14
N ILE A 79 -9.01 -13.64 8.08
CA ILE A 79 -10.44 -13.86 7.80
C ILE A 79 -10.64 -14.31 6.35
N ASP A 80 -11.79 -14.90 6.04
CA ASP A 80 -12.12 -15.31 4.67
C ASP A 80 -11.96 -14.13 3.69
N LYS A 81 -11.17 -14.31 2.66
CA LYS A 81 -10.85 -13.26 1.69
C LYS A 81 -12.03 -12.83 0.83
N PHE A 82 -13.15 -13.58 0.85
CA PHE A 82 -14.38 -13.22 0.15
C PHE A 82 -15.39 -12.49 1.04
N ASP A 83 -15.16 -12.43 2.36
CA ASP A 83 -15.96 -11.65 3.31
C ASP A 83 -15.65 -10.15 3.18
N PHE A 84 -15.98 -9.60 2.02
CA PHE A 84 -15.80 -8.19 1.70
C PHE A 84 -17.11 -7.43 1.84
N ALA A 85 -17.11 -6.38 2.68
CA ALA A 85 -18.23 -5.45 2.81
C ALA A 85 -18.01 -4.16 2.06
N SER A 86 -19.04 -3.71 1.34
CA SER A 86 -19.13 -2.35 0.80
C SER A 86 -19.84 -1.39 1.76
N ASN A 87 -20.58 -1.93 2.72
CA ASN A 87 -21.27 -1.20 3.79
C ASN A 87 -20.73 -1.63 5.15
N PHE A 88 -21.19 -0.98 6.23
CA PHE A 88 -20.75 -1.32 7.58
C PHE A 88 -21.24 -2.72 7.97
N GLU A 89 -20.30 -3.67 7.98
CA GLU A 89 -20.47 -5.05 8.47
C GLU A 89 -19.22 -5.38 9.31
N PRO A 90 -19.36 -5.53 10.63
CA PRO A 90 -18.21 -5.55 11.55
C PRO A 90 -17.28 -6.75 11.38
N ASP A 91 -17.79 -7.87 10.87
CA ASP A 91 -17.02 -9.10 10.67
C ASP A 91 -16.42 -9.24 9.26
N PHE A 92 -16.58 -8.21 8.43
CA PHE A 92 -16.10 -8.18 7.05
C PHE A 92 -14.97 -7.18 6.88
N TRP A 93 -14.12 -7.42 5.87
CA TRP A 93 -13.05 -6.48 5.55
C TRP A 93 -13.46 -5.47 4.46
N ASN A 94 -12.82 -4.33 4.46
CA ASN A 94 -12.87 -3.37 3.37
C ASN A 94 -11.46 -2.88 3.02
N ARG A 95 -11.36 -1.82 2.20
CA ARG A 95 -10.08 -1.26 1.78
C ARG A 95 -9.74 -0.04 2.63
N GLU A 96 -8.59 -0.10 3.26
CA GLU A 96 -7.91 1.04 3.84
C GLU A 96 -7.17 1.81 2.76
N HIS A 97 -7.33 3.13 2.73
CA HIS A 97 -6.40 4.03 2.07
C HIS A 97 -5.37 4.47 3.11
N VAL A 98 -4.16 3.90 3.06
CA VAL A 98 -3.10 4.19 4.04
C VAL A 98 -2.75 5.68 4.01
N TRP A 99 -2.56 6.26 2.84
CA TRP A 99 -2.71 7.70 2.66
C TRP A 99 -4.20 8.01 2.51
N PRO A 100 -4.82 8.70 3.46
CA PRO A 100 -6.26 8.95 3.39
C PRO A 100 -6.63 9.75 2.15
N LYS A 101 -7.69 9.33 1.46
CA LYS A 101 -8.16 10.05 0.27
C LYS A 101 -8.53 11.51 0.54
N SER A 102 -8.99 11.80 1.75
CA SER A 102 -9.31 13.16 2.21
C SER A 102 -8.09 14.07 2.31
N HIS A 103 -6.90 13.49 2.56
CA HIS A 103 -5.63 14.22 2.51
C HIS A 103 -5.06 14.24 1.10
N GLY A 104 -5.59 15.09 0.24
CA GLY A 104 -5.20 15.23 -1.15
C GLY A 104 -6.37 15.36 -2.10
N ASP A 105 -7.60 15.26 -1.56
CA ASP A 105 -8.86 15.42 -2.29
C ASP A 105 -8.96 14.49 -3.53
N PHE A 106 -8.44 13.27 -3.41
CA PHE A 106 -8.61 12.26 -4.43
C PHE A 106 -9.77 11.33 -4.04
N ASP A 107 -10.97 11.69 -4.45
CA ASP A 107 -12.19 10.94 -4.17
C ASP A 107 -12.47 9.86 -5.24
N ALA A 108 -13.57 9.11 -5.02
CA ALA A 108 -14.01 8.05 -5.91
C ALA A 108 -14.31 8.58 -7.32
N GLY A 109 -13.32 8.48 -8.19
CA GLY A 109 -13.42 8.84 -9.60
C GLY A 109 -13.10 7.65 -10.50
N ASP A 110 -13.06 7.89 -11.78
CA ASP A 110 -12.48 6.93 -12.73
C ASP A 110 -10.98 6.79 -12.41
N PRO A 111 -10.43 5.57 -12.35
CA PRO A 111 -9.02 5.33 -12.04
C PRO A 111 -8.05 6.02 -13.00
N PHE A 112 -8.47 6.30 -14.24
CA PHE A 112 -7.68 7.05 -15.21
C PHE A 112 -7.74 8.56 -14.99
N GLU A 113 -8.72 9.05 -14.22
CA GLU A 113 -8.82 10.47 -13.84
C GLU A 113 -8.17 10.74 -12.48
N VAL A 114 -8.27 9.76 -11.55
CA VAL A 114 -7.75 9.87 -10.18
C VAL A 114 -6.97 8.59 -9.79
N PRO A 115 -5.78 8.37 -10.36
CA PRO A 115 -5.00 7.15 -10.12
C PRO A 115 -4.71 6.89 -8.64
N ALA A 116 -4.49 7.94 -7.83
CA ALA A 116 -4.20 7.83 -6.40
C ALA A 116 -5.31 7.13 -5.59
N TYR A 117 -6.56 7.19 -6.05
CA TYR A 117 -7.69 6.53 -5.39
C TYR A 117 -7.65 5.00 -5.51
N THR A 118 -7.12 4.50 -6.63
CA THR A 118 -7.11 3.06 -6.92
C THR A 118 -5.71 2.46 -6.93
N ASP A 119 -4.73 3.22 -6.48
CA ASP A 119 -3.35 2.75 -6.40
C ASP A 119 -3.24 1.59 -5.39
N ALA A 120 -2.89 0.41 -5.90
CA ALA A 120 -2.77 -0.78 -5.06
C ALA A 120 -1.65 -0.67 -4.00
N HIS A 121 -0.65 0.20 -4.22
CA HIS A 121 0.39 0.48 -3.22
C HIS A 121 -0.09 1.36 -2.07
N ASN A 122 -1.27 1.97 -2.20
CA ASN A 122 -1.92 2.74 -1.12
C ASN A 122 -3.03 1.97 -0.42
N LEU A 123 -3.36 0.76 -0.85
CA LEU A 123 -4.52 0.02 -0.35
C LEU A 123 -4.10 -1.19 0.48
N LYS A 124 -4.83 -1.43 1.58
CA LYS A 124 -4.70 -2.60 2.44
C LYS A 124 -6.07 -3.14 2.86
N PRO A 125 -6.20 -4.46 3.09
CA PRO A 125 -7.40 -4.98 3.73
C PRO A 125 -7.43 -4.60 5.20
N VAL A 126 -8.60 -4.19 5.69
CA VAL A 126 -8.78 -3.71 7.07
C VAL A 126 -10.16 -4.07 7.61
N ASP A 127 -10.27 -4.24 8.93
CA ASP A 127 -11.57 -4.26 9.61
C ASP A 127 -12.28 -2.93 9.44
N HIS A 128 -13.58 -2.95 9.20
CA HIS A 128 -14.34 -1.72 9.03
C HIS A 128 -14.29 -0.80 10.26
N SER A 129 -14.33 -1.38 11.46
CA SER A 129 -14.24 -0.64 12.73
C SER A 129 -12.87 0.05 12.89
N MET A 130 -11.79 -0.66 12.56
CA MET A 130 -10.43 -0.14 12.60
C MET A 130 -10.21 0.95 11.55
N ASN A 131 -10.76 0.76 10.34
CA ASN A 131 -10.74 1.78 9.30
C ASN A 131 -11.43 3.08 9.75
N THR A 132 -12.61 2.95 10.34
CA THR A 132 -13.36 4.10 10.88
C THR A 132 -12.60 4.78 12.02
N LEU A 133 -11.98 4.02 12.92
CA LEU A 133 -11.23 4.55 14.05
C LEU A 133 -9.95 5.28 13.58
N ARG A 134 -9.22 4.67 12.64
CA ARG A 134 -8.05 5.30 12.04
C ARG A 134 -8.45 6.57 11.29
N GLY A 135 -9.51 6.51 10.49
CA GLY A 135 -10.03 7.67 9.77
C GLY A 135 -8.95 8.33 8.90
N GLU A 136 -8.69 9.61 9.17
CA GLU A 136 -7.70 10.42 8.45
C GLU A 136 -6.52 10.86 9.32
N LYS A 137 -6.32 10.20 10.46
CA LYS A 137 -5.27 10.55 11.41
C LYS A 137 -3.88 10.35 10.82
N ASP A 138 -2.94 11.21 11.25
CA ASP A 138 -1.53 11.03 10.97
C ASP A 138 -0.95 9.78 11.66
N PHE A 139 0.17 9.30 11.18
CA PHE A 139 0.89 8.20 11.80
C PHE A 139 1.93 8.72 12.80
N GLU A 140 1.78 8.33 14.09
CA GLU A 140 2.68 8.75 15.16
C GLU A 140 2.66 7.71 16.29
N ASN A 141 3.76 7.59 17.05
CA ASN A 141 3.85 6.72 18.19
C ASN A 141 2.97 7.22 19.36
N GLY A 142 2.36 6.28 20.09
CA GLY A 142 1.64 6.52 21.34
C GLY A 142 0.14 6.75 21.18
N GLY A 143 -0.48 7.08 22.29
CA GLY A 143 -1.91 7.23 22.45
C GLY A 143 -2.52 6.19 23.38
N ASP A 144 -3.84 6.14 23.42
CA ASP A 144 -4.58 5.13 24.18
C ASP A 144 -4.66 3.84 23.38
N VAL A 145 -4.66 2.71 24.07
CA VAL A 145 -4.79 1.39 23.43
C VAL A 145 -6.11 1.25 22.72
N VAL A 146 -6.06 0.65 21.54
CA VAL A 146 -7.24 0.45 20.67
C VAL A 146 -7.82 -0.94 20.85
N PHE A 147 -9.15 -1.02 20.86
CA PHE A 147 -9.92 -2.28 20.84
C PHE A 147 -10.66 -2.43 19.51
N ASN A 148 -10.67 -3.64 18.97
CA ASN A 148 -11.58 -4.04 17.90
C ASN A 148 -12.71 -4.87 18.51
N GLY A 149 -13.90 -4.27 18.68
CA GLY A 149 -14.95 -4.83 19.51
C GLY A 149 -14.50 -4.99 20.97
N SER A 150 -14.47 -6.22 21.49
CA SER A 150 -13.95 -6.55 22.82
C SER A 150 -12.49 -7.02 22.83
N SER A 151 -11.88 -7.17 21.65
CA SER A 151 -10.52 -7.68 21.52
C SER A 151 -9.51 -6.54 21.57
N LEU A 152 -8.49 -6.71 22.39
CA LEU A 152 -7.35 -5.79 22.44
C LEU A 152 -6.56 -5.91 21.14
N THR A 153 -6.15 -4.78 20.58
CA THR A 153 -5.20 -4.71 19.47
C THR A 153 -3.84 -4.21 19.95
N ASP A 154 -2.81 -4.36 19.11
CA ASP A 154 -1.50 -3.77 19.36
C ASP A 154 -1.36 -2.38 18.70
N CYS A 155 -2.50 -1.72 18.47
CA CYS A 155 -2.59 -0.37 17.95
C CYS A 155 -2.87 0.63 19.07
N PHE A 156 -2.43 1.89 18.86
CA PHE A 156 -2.70 2.99 19.77
C PHE A 156 -3.24 4.18 18.98
N SER A 157 -4.02 5.04 19.65
CA SER A 157 -4.63 6.18 18.98
C SER A 157 -4.85 7.35 19.91
N THR A 158 -4.68 8.55 19.37
CA THR A 158 -5.17 9.80 19.96
C THR A 158 -6.34 10.35 19.13
N ASN A 159 -6.73 11.59 19.36
CA ASN A 159 -7.70 12.25 18.50
C ASN A 159 -7.18 12.53 17.08
N SER A 160 -5.86 12.67 16.90
CA SER A 160 -5.23 13.11 15.65
C SER A 160 -4.17 12.15 15.13
N THR A 161 -3.78 11.13 15.90
CA THR A 161 -2.73 10.18 15.51
C THR A 161 -3.17 8.74 15.66
N PHE A 162 -2.52 7.87 14.89
CA PHE A 162 -2.69 6.44 14.95
C PHE A 162 -1.34 5.73 14.87
N GLU A 163 -1.07 4.86 15.82
CA GLU A 163 0.08 3.96 15.82
C GLU A 163 -0.40 2.57 15.46
N PRO A 164 -0.01 2.00 14.31
CA PRO A 164 -0.34 0.63 13.95
C PRO A 164 0.52 -0.37 14.72
N ARG A 165 0.13 -1.64 14.73
CA ARG A 165 0.94 -2.73 15.29
C ARG A 165 2.34 -2.76 14.69
N ASN A 166 3.32 -3.21 15.46
CA ASN A 166 4.74 -3.11 15.10
C ASN A 166 5.09 -3.83 13.79
N GLU A 167 4.42 -4.95 13.48
CA GLU A 167 4.71 -5.79 12.31
C GLU A 167 4.47 -5.07 10.98
N VAL A 168 3.62 -4.03 10.97
CA VAL A 168 3.26 -3.31 9.74
C VAL A 168 3.80 -1.88 9.67
N LYS A 169 4.46 -1.38 10.72
CA LYS A 169 4.99 -0.01 10.74
C LYS A 169 5.87 0.30 9.54
N GLY A 170 6.83 -0.59 9.24
CA GLY A 170 7.72 -0.43 8.10
C GLY A 170 7.00 -0.46 6.75
N ASP A 171 5.97 -1.30 6.60
CA ASP A 171 5.15 -1.35 5.39
C ASP A 171 4.35 -0.06 5.23
N ILE A 172 3.69 0.41 6.29
CA ILE A 172 2.97 1.68 6.32
C ILE A 172 3.88 2.85 5.92
N ALA A 173 5.06 2.94 6.52
CA ALA A 173 6.03 3.99 6.19
C ALA A 173 6.42 3.98 4.71
N ARG A 174 6.73 2.80 4.16
CA ARG A 174 7.07 2.66 2.73
C ARG A 174 5.89 3.02 1.81
N MET A 175 4.67 2.67 2.18
CA MET A 175 3.46 3.04 1.43
C MET A 175 3.28 4.57 1.40
N ILE A 176 3.46 5.23 2.54
CA ILE A 176 3.38 6.69 2.63
C ILE A 176 4.49 7.36 1.80
N PHE A 177 5.75 6.90 1.90
CA PHE A 177 6.85 7.44 1.09
C PHE A 177 6.66 7.17 -0.41
N TYR A 178 6.07 6.05 -0.78
CA TYR A 178 5.69 5.78 -2.16
C TYR A 178 4.67 6.82 -2.67
N MET A 179 3.63 7.10 -1.90
CA MET A 179 2.61 8.07 -2.28
C MET A 179 3.17 9.50 -2.44
N ASP A 180 4.04 9.93 -1.53
CA ASP A 180 4.76 11.21 -1.60
C ASP A 180 5.64 11.31 -2.87
N LEU A 181 6.31 10.22 -3.23
CA LEU A 181 7.18 10.16 -4.40
C LEU A 181 6.40 10.03 -5.71
N ARG A 182 5.34 9.23 -5.71
CA ARG A 182 4.53 8.93 -6.92
C ARG A 182 3.65 10.12 -7.32
N TYR A 183 3.09 10.83 -6.35
CA TYR A 183 2.12 11.90 -6.55
C TYR A 183 2.68 13.24 -6.13
N GLU A 184 3.59 13.79 -6.93
CA GLU A 184 4.23 15.10 -6.70
C GLU A 184 3.56 16.25 -7.48
N GLY A 185 2.32 16.05 -7.88
CA GLY A 185 1.55 17.03 -8.65
C GLY A 185 1.83 16.97 -10.15
N GLY A 186 1.10 17.75 -10.89
CA GLY A 186 1.16 17.77 -12.35
C GLY A 186 0.06 16.92 -12.99
N SER A 187 -0.32 17.26 -14.22
CA SER A 187 -1.31 16.53 -15.02
C SER A 187 -2.67 16.24 -14.35
N GLY A 188 -3.05 17.05 -13.33
CA GLY A 188 -4.29 16.86 -12.57
C GLY A 188 -4.19 15.84 -11.43
N GLU A 189 -3.01 15.31 -11.15
CA GLU A 189 -2.75 14.46 -9.98
C GLU A 189 -2.52 15.31 -8.71
N PRO A 190 -2.81 14.77 -7.51
CA PRO A 190 -2.53 15.47 -6.26
C PRO A 190 -1.02 15.67 -6.05
N ASN A 191 -0.66 16.71 -5.32
CA ASN A 191 0.71 16.91 -4.84
C ASN A 191 0.79 16.47 -3.37
N LEU A 192 1.09 15.19 -3.14
CA LEU A 192 1.14 14.60 -1.81
C LEU A 192 2.50 14.84 -1.18
N VAL A 193 2.53 15.31 0.08
CA VAL A 193 3.78 15.66 0.77
C VAL A 193 3.80 15.12 2.18
N VAL A 194 4.83 14.34 2.52
CA VAL A 194 5.12 13.97 3.91
C VAL A 194 5.80 15.15 4.62
N VAL A 195 5.26 15.52 5.78
CA VAL A 195 5.74 16.68 6.55
C VAL A 195 6.10 16.30 7.98
N GLU A 196 6.90 17.16 8.63
CA GLU A 196 7.07 17.08 10.08
C GLU A 196 5.82 17.61 10.79
N GLY A 197 5.48 16.95 11.91
CA GLY A 197 4.34 17.31 12.72
C GLY A 197 3.01 16.86 12.15
N LEU A 198 1.95 17.20 12.89
CA LEU A 198 0.60 16.76 12.57
C LEU A 198 -0.05 17.65 11.50
N THR A 199 -0.87 17.02 10.72
CA THR A 199 -1.56 17.66 9.59
C THR A 199 -3.05 17.82 9.84
N THR A 200 -3.73 18.50 8.94
CA THR A 200 -5.18 18.67 9.00
C THR A 200 -5.78 18.51 7.61
N TYR A 201 -6.85 17.72 7.56
CA TYR A 201 -7.71 17.62 6.41
C TYR A 201 -8.24 19.03 5.99
N PRO A 202 -8.33 19.38 4.68
CA PRO A 202 -8.07 18.52 3.51
C PRO A 202 -6.67 18.69 2.88
N ASN A 203 -5.70 19.22 3.61
CA ASN A 203 -4.38 19.46 3.05
C ASN A 203 -3.78 18.15 2.47
N PRO A 204 -3.09 18.20 1.31
CA PRO A 204 -2.45 17.03 0.70
C PRO A 204 -1.13 16.69 1.42
N GLN A 205 -1.19 16.55 2.71
CA GLN A 205 -0.06 16.34 3.60
C GLN A 205 -0.37 15.25 4.60
N ILE A 206 0.64 14.51 5.03
CA ILE A 206 0.56 13.53 6.12
C ILE A 206 1.81 13.63 7.00
N GLY A 207 1.63 13.52 8.31
CA GLY A 207 2.71 13.46 9.31
C GLY A 207 2.85 12.02 9.85
N SER A 208 3.87 11.76 10.58
CA SER A 208 5.04 12.56 10.94
C SER A 208 6.28 11.98 10.24
N LEU A 209 7.02 12.81 9.53
CA LEU A 209 8.19 12.33 8.77
C LEU A 209 9.20 11.61 9.66
N SER A 210 9.55 12.19 10.82
CA SER A 210 10.53 11.58 11.73
C SER A 210 10.07 10.21 12.24
N THR A 211 8.80 10.03 12.59
CA THR A 211 8.24 8.76 13.03
C THR A 211 8.21 7.73 11.89
N LEU A 212 7.82 8.13 10.69
CA LEU A 212 7.82 7.25 9.52
C LEU A 212 9.24 6.80 9.14
N LEU A 213 10.26 7.66 9.31
CA LEU A 213 11.66 7.30 9.11
C LEU A 213 12.17 6.33 10.18
N GLU A 214 11.72 6.48 11.42
CA GLU A 214 12.05 5.53 12.50
C GLU A 214 11.46 4.13 12.23
N TRP A 215 10.24 4.07 11.68
CA TRP A 215 9.56 2.81 11.37
C TRP A 215 10.13 2.09 10.14
N HIS A 216 10.74 2.83 9.22
CA HIS A 216 11.32 2.29 7.98
C HIS A 216 12.68 1.61 8.23
#